data_1c30ea956bea1dc7a80a431ff7f5cf5f
#
_entry.id   1c30ea956bea1dc7a80a431ff7f5cf5f
#
_cell.length_a   1.000
_cell.length_b   1.000
_cell.length_c   1.000
_cell.angle_alpha   90.00
_cell.angle_beta   90.00
_cell.angle_gamma   90.00
#
_symmetry.space_group_name_H-M   'P 1'
#
loop_
_entity.id
_entity.type
_entity.pdbx_description
1 polymer ?
#
loop_
_entity_poly.entity_id
_entity_poly.type
_entity_poly.pdbx_seq_one_letter_code
_entity_poly.pdbx_strand_id
1 'polypeptide(L)'
;MNLKNYLHKNPKLKKRIHRFIMHPVKTRPYWWIRILQPIYIKKGKGAVIYRSVRKDLPPFHQFRLGKYSVIEDYSCLNNAVGDIIIGDYCRIGLSNTVIGPIRIDNGVNISQNVVLIGLNHNYR
;
A
#
# COMPACT_ATOMS: atom_id res chain seq x y z
N MET A 1 -11.69 -17.52 -8.70
CA MET A 1 -12.38 -16.39 -8.05
C MET A 1 -11.38 -15.52 -7.32
N ASN A 2 -11.42 -14.23 -7.55
CA ASN A 2 -10.56 -13.26 -6.85
C ASN A 2 -11.05 -13.12 -5.39
N LEU A 3 -10.16 -13.12 -4.43
CA LEU A 3 -10.47 -12.95 -3.01
C LEU A 3 -11.30 -11.68 -2.76
N LYS A 4 -10.97 -10.59 -3.44
CA LYS A 4 -11.69 -9.33 -3.33
C LYS A 4 -13.18 -9.48 -3.71
N ASN A 5 -13.46 -10.17 -4.80
CA ASN A 5 -14.84 -10.41 -5.25
C ASN A 5 -15.60 -11.31 -4.27
N TYR A 6 -14.94 -12.32 -3.74
CA TYR A 6 -15.54 -13.20 -2.73
C TYR A 6 -15.92 -12.43 -1.47
N LEU A 7 -15.02 -11.57 -0.98
CA LEU A 7 -15.26 -10.76 0.22
C LEU A 7 -16.37 -9.74 0.02
N HIS A 8 -16.51 -9.17 -1.18
CA HIS A 8 -17.63 -8.26 -1.49
C HIS A 8 -19.00 -8.93 -1.38
N LYS A 9 -19.07 -10.22 -1.73
CA LYS A 9 -20.32 -10.99 -1.64
C LYS A 9 -20.68 -11.40 -0.21
N ASN A 10 -19.69 -11.37 0.70
CA ASN A 10 -19.86 -11.86 2.07
C ASN A 10 -19.37 -10.82 3.09
N PRO A 11 -20.17 -9.76 3.38
CA PRO A 11 -19.73 -8.68 4.26
C PRO A 11 -19.38 -9.14 5.68
N LYS A 12 -20.08 -10.14 6.20
CA LYS A 12 -19.76 -10.69 7.54
C LYS A 12 -18.39 -11.39 7.56
N LEU A 13 -18.08 -12.13 6.50
CA LEU A 13 -16.79 -12.78 6.34
C LEU A 13 -15.67 -11.76 6.17
N LYS A 14 -15.92 -10.70 5.40
CA LYS A 14 -14.98 -9.60 5.23
C LYS A 14 -14.60 -8.97 6.57
N LYS A 15 -15.58 -8.71 7.44
CA LYS A 15 -15.33 -8.17 8.79
C LYS A 15 -14.49 -9.11 9.64
N ARG A 16 -14.75 -10.41 9.60
CA ARG A 16 -13.98 -11.40 10.35
C ARG A 16 -12.54 -11.48 9.88
N ILE A 17 -12.33 -11.49 8.58
CA ILE A 17 -10.98 -11.52 7.98
C ILE A 17 -10.26 -10.23 8.32
N HIS A 18 -10.91 -9.08 8.24
CA HIS A 18 -10.32 -7.80 8.59
C HIS A 18 -9.84 -7.79 10.05
N ARG A 19 -10.66 -8.26 10.98
CA ARG A 19 -10.28 -8.37 12.41
C ARG A 19 -9.09 -9.29 12.63
N PHE A 20 -8.97 -10.33 11.81
CA PHE A 20 -7.88 -11.29 11.91
C PHE A 20 -6.56 -10.75 11.37
N ILE A 21 -6.61 -9.91 10.33
CA ILE A 21 -5.43 -9.36 9.65
C ILE A 21 -4.96 -8.07 10.31
N MET A 22 -5.88 -7.18 10.66
CA MET A 22 -5.57 -5.87 11.23
C MET A 22 -5.73 -5.88 12.75
N HIS A 23 -4.74 -5.34 13.46
CA HIS A 23 -4.84 -5.18 14.88
C HIS A 23 -5.96 -4.18 15.22
N PRO A 24 -6.93 -4.53 16.09
CA PRO A 24 -8.11 -3.69 16.30
C PRO A 24 -7.81 -2.34 16.95
N VAL A 25 -6.70 -2.23 17.70
CA VAL A 25 -6.33 -1.00 18.41
C VAL A 25 -5.24 -0.24 17.66
N LYS A 26 -4.22 -0.94 17.16
CA LYS A 26 -3.05 -0.31 16.54
C LYS A 26 -3.27 0.12 15.09
N THR A 27 -4.37 -0.27 14.46
CA THR A 27 -4.70 0.01 13.05
C THR A 27 -3.57 -0.39 12.09
N ARG A 28 -2.80 -1.40 12.43
CA ARG A 28 -1.71 -1.95 11.64
C ARG A 28 -1.94 -3.44 11.40
N PRO A 29 -1.39 -4.01 10.31
CA PRO A 29 -1.40 -5.45 10.15
C PRO A 29 -0.70 -6.14 11.32
N TYR A 30 -1.18 -7.31 11.69
CA TYR A 30 -0.46 -8.15 12.64
C TYR A 30 0.93 -8.48 12.13
N TRP A 31 1.86 -8.76 13.03
CA TRP A 31 3.26 -9.05 12.69
C TRP A 31 3.41 -10.20 11.67
N TRP A 32 2.57 -11.20 11.73
CA TRP A 32 2.65 -12.33 10.80
C TRP A 32 2.24 -11.94 9.38
N ILE A 33 1.31 -10.99 9.22
CA ILE A 33 0.98 -10.41 7.92
C ILE A 33 2.18 -9.62 7.37
N ARG A 34 2.87 -8.89 8.23
CA ARG A 34 4.04 -8.11 7.82
C ARG A 34 5.19 -9.00 7.34
N ILE A 35 5.35 -10.17 7.94
CA ILE A 35 6.34 -11.17 7.49
C ILE A 35 5.96 -11.70 6.09
N LEU A 36 4.68 -11.84 5.78
CA LEU A 36 4.21 -12.33 4.49
C LEU A 36 4.19 -11.26 3.39
N GLN A 37 4.40 -9.99 3.72
CA GLN A 37 4.36 -8.90 2.74
C GLN A 37 5.23 -9.13 1.50
N PRO A 38 6.46 -9.66 1.58
CA PRO A 38 7.26 -9.92 0.40
C PRO A 38 6.62 -10.89 -0.61
N ILE A 39 5.66 -11.69 -0.17
CA ILE A 39 4.97 -12.65 -1.03
C ILE A 39 3.93 -11.97 -1.92
N TYR A 40 3.17 -11.00 -1.39
CA TYR A 40 2.08 -10.38 -2.14
C TYR A 40 2.37 -8.95 -2.61
N ILE A 41 3.41 -8.31 -2.10
CA ILE A 41 3.86 -7.01 -2.60
C ILE A 41 4.63 -7.21 -3.90
N LYS A 42 4.21 -6.54 -4.96
CA LYS A 42 4.84 -6.65 -6.27
C LYS A 42 5.86 -5.54 -6.47
N LYS A 43 7.11 -5.95 -6.63
CA LYS A 43 8.21 -5.02 -6.96
C LYS A 43 8.84 -5.42 -8.29
N GLY A 44 9.06 -4.45 -9.16
CA GLY A 44 9.77 -4.65 -10.41
C GLY A 44 11.28 -4.83 -10.19
N LYS A 45 11.99 -5.16 -11.27
CA LYS A 45 13.44 -5.34 -11.23
C LYS A 45 14.12 -4.06 -10.75
N GLY A 46 15.03 -4.20 -9.79
CA GLY A 46 15.79 -3.07 -9.26
C GLY A 46 14.99 -2.09 -8.39
N ALA A 47 13.74 -2.38 -8.09
CA ALA A 47 12.94 -1.55 -7.20
C ALA A 47 13.42 -1.70 -5.75
N VAL A 48 13.45 -0.58 -5.02
CA VAL A 48 13.95 -0.55 -3.65
C VAL A 48 12.96 0.16 -2.74
N ILE A 49 12.65 -0.47 -1.63
CA ILE A 49 11.92 0.15 -0.52
C ILE A 49 12.86 0.11 0.69
N TYR A 50 13.24 1.26 1.22
CA TYR A 50 14.15 1.33 2.36
C TYR A 50 13.51 0.72 3.60
N ARG A 51 14.33 0.19 4.51
CA ARG A 51 13.85 -0.53 5.70
C ARG A 51 13.00 0.30 6.64
N SER A 52 13.29 1.59 6.74
CA SER A 52 12.56 2.52 7.61
C SER A 52 11.17 2.88 7.09
N VAL A 53 10.83 2.48 5.87
CA VAL A 53 9.51 2.74 5.29
C VAL A 53 8.46 1.93 6.06
N ARG A 54 7.45 2.63 6.55
CA ARG A 54 6.30 1.99 7.19
C ARG A 54 5.36 1.44 6.13
N LYS A 55 5.21 0.12 6.12
CA LYS A 55 4.38 -0.60 5.14
C LYS A 55 3.09 -1.07 5.80
N ASP A 56 2.10 -0.22 5.83
CA ASP A 56 0.75 -0.61 6.24
C ASP A 56 0.00 -1.13 5.02
N LEU A 57 0.44 -2.30 4.54
CA LEU A 57 0.02 -2.89 3.27
C LEU A 57 -0.65 -4.24 3.51
N PRO A 58 -1.90 -4.26 4.03
CA PRO A 58 -2.64 -5.51 4.11
C PRO A 58 -3.01 -6.03 2.72
N PRO A 59 -3.34 -7.31 2.57
CA PRO A 59 -3.56 -7.93 1.25
C PRO A 59 -4.93 -7.62 0.62
N PHE A 60 -5.68 -6.66 1.13
CA PHE A 60 -7.01 -6.32 0.62
C PHE A 60 -6.96 -5.60 -0.72
N HIS A 61 -5.91 -4.84 -0.97
CA HIS A 61 -5.70 -4.08 -2.19
C HIS A 61 -4.28 -4.32 -2.70
N GLN A 62 -4.04 -3.92 -3.95
CA GLN A 62 -2.74 -4.09 -4.57
C GLN A 62 -1.74 -3.04 -4.10
N PHE A 63 -0.49 -3.45 -4.02
CA PHE A 63 0.65 -2.55 -4.00
C PHE A 63 1.62 -2.99 -5.09
N ARG A 64 1.98 -2.06 -5.97
CA ARG A 64 2.92 -2.32 -7.05
C ARG A 64 3.92 -1.19 -7.17
N LEU A 65 5.19 -1.54 -7.15
CA LEU A 65 6.30 -0.62 -7.38
C LEU A 65 7.01 -1.03 -8.66
N GLY A 66 7.11 -0.12 -9.63
CA GLY A 66 7.68 -0.41 -10.93
C GLY A 66 9.19 -0.58 -10.91
N LYS A 67 9.75 -0.92 -12.08
CA LYS A 67 11.19 -1.18 -12.24
C LYS A 67 12.01 0.04 -11.88
N TYR A 68 13.10 -0.17 -11.14
CA TYR A 68 14.06 0.87 -10.75
C TYR A 68 13.43 2.07 -10.05
N SER A 69 12.27 1.88 -9.45
CA SER A 69 11.65 2.87 -8.59
C SER A 69 12.15 2.71 -7.16
N VAL A 70 12.19 3.82 -6.40
CA VAL A 70 12.68 3.81 -5.04
C VAL A 70 11.76 4.57 -4.11
N ILE A 71 11.55 4.02 -2.94
CA ILE A 71 10.85 4.70 -1.83
C ILE A 71 11.85 4.87 -0.71
N GLU A 72 12.17 6.13 -0.40
CA GLU A 72 13.21 6.49 0.55
C GLU A 72 12.74 6.43 2.00
N ASP A 73 13.69 6.63 2.92
CA ASP A 73 13.52 6.46 4.36
C ASP A 73 12.33 7.20 4.94
N TYR A 74 11.74 6.60 5.96
CA TYR A 74 10.69 7.18 6.79
C TYR A 74 9.39 7.49 6.05
N SER A 75 9.24 7.04 4.82
CA SER A 75 7.98 7.15 4.11
C SER A 75 6.95 6.17 4.70
N CYS A 76 5.68 6.48 4.52
CA CYS A 76 4.57 5.66 4.98
C CYS A 76 3.69 5.29 3.79
N LEU A 77 3.43 4.01 3.62
CA LEU A 77 2.58 3.48 2.57
C LEU A 77 1.37 2.81 3.19
N ASN A 78 0.18 3.15 2.71
CA ASN A 78 -1.06 2.56 3.21
C ASN A 78 -2.01 2.28 2.05
N ASN A 79 -2.29 1.01 1.79
CA ASN A 79 -3.23 0.59 0.75
C ASN A 79 -4.53 0.00 1.31
N ALA A 80 -4.81 0.21 2.59
CA ALA A 80 -5.98 -0.42 3.23
C ALA A 80 -7.30 0.02 2.60
N VAL A 81 -7.37 1.21 2.02
CA VAL A 81 -8.57 1.78 1.42
C VAL A 81 -8.57 1.68 -0.11
N GLY A 82 -7.43 1.47 -0.72
CA GLY A 82 -7.32 1.38 -2.17
C GLY A 82 -5.92 1.05 -2.64
N ASP A 83 -5.81 0.67 -3.90
CA ASP A 83 -4.55 0.23 -4.50
C ASP A 83 -3.52 1.36 -4.57
N ILE A 84 -2.26 1.01 -4.41
CA ILE A 84 -1.13 1.89 -4.68
C ILE A 84 -0.36 1.31 -5.87
N ILE A 85 -0.35 2.03 -6.97
CA ILE A 85 0.35 1.62 -8.20
C ILE A 85 1.36 2.70 -8.57
N ILE A 86 2.64 2.37 -8.48
CA ILE A 86 3.74 3.27 -8.79
C ILE A 86 4.46 2.74 -10.02
N GLY A 87 4.64 3.59 -11.01
CA GLY A 87 5.27 3.23 -12.29
C GLY A 87 6.77 2.99 -12.19
N ASP A 88 7.41 2.87 -13.35
CA ASP A 88 8.84 2.62 -13.45
C ASP A 88 9.64 3.92 -13.31
N TYR A 89 10.86 3.81 -12.79
CA TYR A 89 11.79 4.94 -12.65
C TYR A 89 11.22 6.10 -11.84
N CYS A 90 10.40 5.80 -10.84
CA CYS A 90 9.86 6.79 -9.92
C CYS A 90 10.73 6.91 -8.68
N ARG A 91 10.73 8.10 -8.09
CA ARG A 91 11.40 8.33 -6.82
C ARG A 91 10.42 8.97 -5.83
N ILE A 92 10.21 8.30 -4.73
CA ILE A 92 9.44 8.82 -3.60
C ILE A 92 10.46 9.24 -2.54
N GLY A 93 10.60 10.54 -2.32
CA GLY A 93 11.60 11.09 -1.41
C GLY A 93 11.34 10.76 0.05
N LEU A 94 12.15 11.33 0.92
CA LEU A 94 12.11 11.07 2.37
C LEU A 94 10.80 11.50 3.00
N SER A 95 10.32 10.73 3.95
CA SER A 95 9.18 11.09 4.83
C SER A 95 7.91 11.47 4.07
N ASN A 96 7.65 10.82 2.96
CA ASN A 96 6.39 10.99 2.23
C ASN A 96 5.33 10.04 2.75
N THR A 97 4.08 10.48 2.70
CA THR A 97 2.93 9.65 3.05
C THR A 97 2.13 9.36 1.79
N VAL A 98 1.91 8.09 1.49
CA VAL A 98 1.15 7.65 0.32
C VAL A 98 0.00 6.76 0.79
N ILE A 99 -1.22 7.24 0.59
CA ILE A 99 -2.44 6.53 0.98
C ILE A 99 -3.28 6.30 -0.27
N GLY A 100 -3.55 5.02 -0.57
CA GLY A 100 -4.37 4.66 -1.73
C GLY A 100 -5.84 5.02 -1.58
N PRO A 101 -6.61 5.01 -2.68
CA PRO A 101 -6.19 4.63 -4.03
C PRO A 101 -5.34 5.71 -4.70
N ILE A 102 -4.21 5.33 -5.26
CA ILE A 102 -3.34 6.27 -5.96
C ILE A 102 -2.57 5.57 -7.09
N ARG A 103 -2.36 6.30 -8.16
CA ARG A 103 -1.54 5.84 -9.28
C ARG A 103 -0.53 6.91 -9.65
N ILE A 104 0.73 6.51 -9.70
CA ILE A 104 1.84 7.39 -10.07
C ILE A 104 2.43 6.85 -11.37
N ASP A 105 2.47 7.69 -12.41
CA ASP A 105 2.98 7.31 -13.72
C ASP A 105 4.50 7.18 -13.71
N ASN A 106 5.05 6.64 -14.79
CA ASN A 106 6.48 6.42 -14.92
C ASN A 106 7.27 7.72 -14.85
N GLY A 107 8.45 7.68 -14.24
CA GLY A 107 9.39 8.79 -14.24
C GLY A 107 9.02 9.96 -13.32
N VAL A 108 8.08 9.77 -12.39
CA VAL A 108 7.67 10.83 -11.47
C VAL A 108 8.60 10.86 -10.26
N ASN A 109 9.11 12.05 -9.93
CA ASN A 109 9.87 12.30 -8.71
C ASN A 109 9.03 13.08 -7.72
N ILE A 110 8.86 12.52 -6.54
CA ILE A 110 8.13 13.15 -5.43
C ILE A 110 9.16 13.66 -4.42
N SER A 111 9.08 14.94 -4.09
CA SER A 111 9.95 15.57 -3.11
C SER A 111 9.71 15.05 -1.70
N GLN A 112 10.46 15.59 -0.74
CA GLN A 112 10.34 15.21 0.68
C GLN A 112 9.09 15.80 1.33
N ASN A 113 8.58 15.10 2.34
CA ASN A 113 7.47 15.56 3.18
C ASN A 113 6.21 15.90 2.41
N VAL A 114 5.91 15.13 1.38
CA VAL A 114 4.68 15.26 0.58
C VAL A 114 3.67 14.23 1.07
N VAL A 115 2.41 14.64 1.15
CA VAL A 115 1.30 13.75 1.46
C VAL A 115 0.47 13.55 0.21
N LEU A 116 0.40 12.30 -0.25
CA LEU A 116 -0.41 11.89 -1.40
C LEU A 116 -1.56 11.03 -0.89
N ILE A 117 -2.77 11.55 -0.96
CA ILE A 117 -3.96 10.84 -0.51
C ILE A 117 -4.95 10.78 -1.66
N GLY A 118 -5.21 9.55 -2.13
CA GLY A 118 -6.24 9.29 -3.11
C GLY A 118 -7.55 8.98 -2.43
N LEU A 119 -8.27 10.00 -2.02
CA LEU A 119 -9.57 9.82 -1.38
C LEU A 119 -10.67 9.87 -2.43
N ASN A 120 -11.45 8.81 -2.47
CA ASN A 120 -12.65 8.78 -3.29
C ASN A 120 -13.84 9.14 -2.40
N HIS A 121 -14.00 10.43 -2.13
CA HIS A 121 -15.10 10.92 -1.33
C HIS A 121 -16.29 11.27 -2.21
N ASN A 122 -17.38 10.56 -1.99
CA ASN A 122 -18.70 11.01 -2.47
C ASN A 122 -19.27 12.00 -1.47
N TYR A 123 -18.91 13.24 -1.65
CA TYR A 123 -19.57 14.33 -0.90
C TYR A 123 -20.94 14.61 -1.52
N ARG A 124 -21.95 14.15 -0.87
CA ARG A 124 -23.33 14.48 -1.24
C ARG A 124 -24.15 14.77 -0.01
#